data_0745bd37095a6bf10bf67877aa5d9bec
#
_entry.id   0745bd37095a6bf10bf67877aa5d9bec
#
_cell.length_a   1.000
_cell.length_b   1.000
_cell.length_c   1.000
_cell.angle_alpha   90.00
_cell.angle_beta   90.00
_cell.angle_gamma   90.00
#
_symmetry.space_group_name_H-M   'P 1'
#
loop_
_entity.id
_entity.type
_entity.pdbx_description
1 polymer ?
#
loop_
_entity_poly.entity_id
_entity_poly.type
_entity_poly.pdbx_seq_one_letter_code
_entity_poly.pdbx_strand_id
1 'polypeptide(L)'
;MNALRKAAFVLCILSLAGCAMGGVSIEKAVPDSSTITGSVQQSQPVETDTGKLSDQSAIKNVVSALNFTQWGKKPVPWANPDTGSQGTITTIAENNKNNQLCREFETSREAFDGVSIYRGETCMQRGGQWTVTSFAPI
;
A
#
# COMPACT_ATOMS: atom_id res chain seq x y z
N MET A 1 34.25 27.87 46.62
CA MET A 1 33.52 27.11 45.59
C MET A 1 32.20 26.47 46.05
N ASN A 2 31.91 26.41 47.33
CA ASN A 2 30.70 25.72 47.82
C ASN A 2 29.48 26.63 48.04
N ALA A 3 29.66 27.94 48.12
CA ALA A 3 28.54 28.88 48.30
C ALA A 3 27.77 29.15 47.01
N LEU A 4 28.48 29.23 45.89
CA LEU A 4 27.85 29.48 44.58
C LEU A 4 27.00 28.27 44.10
N ARG A 5 27.41 27.03 44.42
CA ARG A 5 26.64 25.81 44.10
C ARG A 5 25.38 25.67 44.92
N LYS A 6 25.38 26.18 46.18
CA LYS A 6 24.18 26.16 47.04
C LYS A 6 23.16 27.21 46.63
N ALA A 7 23.60 28.39 46.16
CA ALA A 7 22.72 29.42 45.64
C ALA A 7 22.00 28.99 44.34
N ALA A 8 22.69 28.28 43.45
CA ALA A 8 22.09 27.75 42.22
C ALA A 8 21.03 26.65 42.48
N PHE A 9 21.23 25.85 43.54
CA PHE A 9 20.30 24.79 43.91
C PHE A 9 18.99 25.31 44.54
N VAL A 10 19.07 26.43 45.29
CA VAL A 10 17.88 27.05 45.90
C VAL A 10 17.04 27.80 44.87
N LEU A 11 17.67 28.36 43.84
CA LEU A 11 16.95 29.06 42.77
C LEU A 11 16.14 28.10 41.84
N CYS A 12 16.58 26.85 41.73
CA CYS A 12 15.86 25.84 40.91
C CYS A 12 14.60 25.26 41.57
N ILE A 13 14.46 25.40 42.90
CA ILE A 13 13.33 24.81 43.65
C ILE A 13 12.11 25.74 43.69
N LEU A 14 12.27 27.04 43.41
CA LEU A 14 11.17 28.02 43.43
C LEU A 14 10.39 28.13 42.13
N SER A 15 10.72 27.40 41.08
CA SER A 15 10.03 27.48 39.78
C SER A 15 8.97 26.40 39.55
N LEU A 16 8.61 25.55 40.53
CA LEU A 16 7.59 24.49 40.38
C LEU A 16 6.25 24.80 41.07
N ALA A 17 5.94 26.04 41.39
CA ALA A 17 4.66 26.42 41.99
C ALA A 17 3.83 27.22 40.99
N GLY A 18 3.26 26.55 39.98
CA GLY A 18 2.41 27.28 39.04
C GLY A 18 1.70 26.43 37.98
N CYS A 19 0.91 25.46 38.41
CA CYS A 19 -0.17 24.92 37.56
C CYS A 19 -1.23 24.24 38.41
N ALA A 20 -1.95 25.04 39.18
CA ALA A 20 -3.19 24.61 39.84
C ALA A 20 -4.18 25.75 39.76
N MET A 21 -4.79 25.98 38.61
CA MET A 21 -6.06 26.72 38.46
C MET A 21 -6.67 26.40 37.10
N GLY A 22 -7.70 25.61 37.12
CA GLY A 22 -8.53 25.35 35.98
C GLY A 22 -9.23 24.00 36.10
N GLY A 23 -9.91 23.78 37.22
CA GLY A 23 -10.93 22.75 37.32
C GLY A 23 -12.07 23.09 36.36
N VAL A 24 -11.94 22.69 35.12
CA VAL A 24 -13.10 22.63 34.21
C VAL A 24 -13.96 21.48 34.70
N SER A 25 -15.07 21.82 35.35
CA SER A 25 -16.10 20.87 35.73
C SER A 25 -16.59 20.14 34.49
N ILE A 26 -16.22 18.89 34.35
CA ILE A 26 -16.64 17.99 33.26
C ILE A 26 -18.12 17.61 33.38
N GLU A 27 -18.82 18.11 34.43
CA GLU A 27 -20.20 17.74 34.70
C GLU A 27 -21.28 18.40 33.83
N LYS A 28 -20.89 19.19 32.82
CA LYS A 28 -21.86 19.82 31.89
C LYS A 28 -21.65 19.56 30.41
N ALA A 29 -20.79 18.62 30.07
CA ALA A 29 -20.70 18.10 28.71
C ALA A 29 -21.32 16.70 28.66
N VAL A 30 -22.60 16.60 29.00
CA VAL A 30 -23.40 15.52 28.45
C VAL A 30 -23.51 15.87 26.96
N PRO A 31 -22.91 15.09 26.06
CA PRO A 31 -23.12 15.34 24.63
C PRO A 31 -24.58 15.18 24.37
N ASP A 32 -25.21 16.27 23.92
CA ASP A 32 -26.57 16.22 23.41
C ASP A 32 -26.60 15.07 22.38
N SER A 33 -27.50 14.13 22.59
CA SER A 33 -27.65 12.98 21.69
C SER A 33 -28.11 13.37 20.27
N SER A 34 -28.22 14.68 20.01
CA SER A 34 -28.41 15.26 18.68
C SER A 34 -27.11 15.62 17.99
N THR A 35 -25.93 15.49 18.65
CA THR A 35 -24.68 15.55 17.94
C THR A 35 -24.55 14.27 17.16
N ILE A 36 -25.16 14.26 15.98
CA ILE A 36 -24.83 13.35 14.90
C ILE A 36 -23.32 13.58 14.66
N THR A 37 -22.48 12.75 15.28
CA THR A 37 -21.16 12.53 14.74
C THR A 37 -21.42 12.07 13.33
N GLY A 38 -21.36 13.02 12.39
CA GLY A 38 -21.43 12.69 10.98
C GLY A 38 -20.50 11.53 10.80
N SER A 39 -21.03 10.36 10.46
CA SER A 39 -20.22 9.31 9.92
C SER A 39 -19.46 10.01 8.80
N VAL A 40 -18.17 10.24 9.00
CA VAL A 40 -17.30 10.47 7.87
C VAL A 40 -17.60 9.27 7.01
N GLN A 41 -18.42 9.49 6.02
CA GLN A 41 -18.57 8.57 4.93
C GLN A 41 -17.15 8.50 4.41
N GLN A 42 -16.41 7.53 4.93
CA GLN A 42 -15.13 7.14 4.42
C GLN A 42 -15.50 6.80 2.98
N SER A 43 -15.31 7.81 2.12
CA SER A 43 -15.31 7.57 0.68
C SER A 43 -14.29 6.47 0.55
N GLN A 44 -14.77 5.22 0.53
CA GLN A 44 -13.95 4.12 0.04
C GLN A 44 -13.44 4.69 -1.28
N PRO A 45 -12.13 4.83 -1.43
CA PRO A 45 -11.63 5.17 -2.74
C PRO A 45 -12.30 4.13 -3.62
N VAL A 46 -13.21 4.57 -4.49
CA VAL A 46 -13.70 3.72 -5.55
C VAL A 46 -12.41 3.36 -6.24
N GLU A 47 -11.93 2.15 -5.98
CA GLU A 47 -10.80 1.60 -6.71
C GLU A 47 -11.28 1.57 -8.14
N THR A 48 -11.03 2.69 -8.78
CA THR A 48 -11.39 2.89 -10.16
C THR A 48 -10.66 1.77 -10.89
N ASP A 49 -11.31 1.05 -11.78
CA ASP A 49 -10.71 0.05 -12.66
C ASP A 49 -9.36 0.51 -13.25
N THR A 50 -9.14 1.81 -13.32
CA THR A 50 -7.89 2.46 -13.75
C THR A 50 -6.68 2.08 -12.89
N GLY A 51 -6.79 1.97 -11.56
CA GLY A 51 -5.69 1.56 -10.70
C GLY A 51 -5.31 0.10 -10.94
N LYS A 52 -6.29 -0.78 -11.03
CA LYS A 52 -6.07 -2.19 -11.38
C LYS A 52 -5.50 -2.35 -12.79
N LEU A 53 -5.96 -1.57 -13.75
CA LEU A 53 -5.42 -1.58 -15.12
C LEU A 53 -3.97 -1.10 -15.16
N SER A 54 -3.61 -0.09 -14.35
CA SER A 54 -2.23 0.36 -14.18
C SER A 54 -1.35 -0.74 -13.59
N ASP A 55 -1.81 -1.43 -12.54
CA ASP A 55 -1.11 -2.56 -11.94
C ASP A 55 -0.93 -3.73 -12.91
N GLN A 56 -1.97 -4.08 -13.67
CA GLN A 56 -1.87 -5.09 -14.74
C GLN A 56 -0.78 -4.72 -15.76
N SER A 57 -0.68 -3.45 -16.12
CA SER A 57 0.35 -2.97 -17.06
C SER A 57 1.75 -3.10 -16.47
N ALA A 58 1.94 -2.77 -15.20
CA ALA A 58 3.21 -2.95 -14.50
C ALA A 58 3.60 -4.44 -14.46
N ILE A 59 2.69 -5.32 -14.07
CA ILE A 59 2.91 -6.78 -14.04
C ILE A 59 3.23 -7.32 -15.43
N LYS A 60 2.43 -6.95 -16.44
CA LYS A 60 2.67 -7.34 -17.85
C LYS A 60 4.09 -6.94 -18.29
N ASN A 61 4.55 -5.75 -17.98
CA ASN A 61 5.88 -5.28 -18.35
C ASN A 61 6.98 -6.17 -17.73
N VAL A 62 6.83 -6.54 -16.47
CA VAL A 62 7.77 -7.44 -15.79
C VAL A 62 7.75 -8.84 -16.44
N VAL A 63 6.55 -9.42 -16.62
CA VAL A 63 6.39 -10.76 -17.22
C VAL A 63 6.93 -10.81 -18.65
N SER A 64 6.66 -9.77 -19.45
CA SER A 64 7.09 -9.71 -20.86
C SER A 64 8.60 -9.50 -21.02
N ALA A 65 9.22 -8.72 -20.14
CA ALA A 65 10.66 -8.44 -20.17
C ALA A 65 11.53 -9.62 -19.69
N LEU A 66 10.93 -10.62 -19.06
CA LEU A 66 11.65 -11.72 -18.46
C LEU A 66 12.36 -12.57 -19.53
N ASN A 67 13.67 -12.79 -19.35
CA ASN A 67 14.39 -13.76 -20.13
C ASN A 67 14.09 -15.18 -19.62
N PHE A 68 13.18 -15.88 -20.31
CA PHE A 68 12.64 -17.15 -19.83
C PHE A 68 13.71 -18.25 -19.71
N THR A 69 14.74 -18.23 -20.55
CA THR A 69 15.83 -19.21 -20.52
C THR A 69 16.79 -18.99 -19.34
N GLN A 70 16.86 -17.77 -18.82
CA GLN A 70 17.76 -17.39 -17.72
C GLN A 70 17.03 -17.22 -16.39
N TRP A 71 15.71 -17.24 -16.39
CA TRP A 71 14.90 -16.91 -15.22
C TRP A 71 15.11 -17.82 -14.01
N GLY A 72 15.40 -19.10 -14.21
CA GLY A 72 15.65 -20.05 -13.10
C GLY A 72 14.47 -20.31 -12.19
N LYS A 73 13.24 -19.95 -12.60
CA LYS A 73 11.98 -20.13 -11.87
C LYS A 73 11.94 -19.49 -10.46
N LYS A 74 12.67 -18.40 -10.28
CA LYS A 74 12.65 -17.65 -9.00
C LYS A 74 11.47 -16.67 -8.97
N PRO A 75 10.88 -16.38 -7.78
CA PRO A 75 9.90 -15.33 -7.63
C PRO A 75 10.43 -13.99 -8.16
N VAL A 76 9.59 -13.23 -8.87
CA VAL A 76 9.95 -11.97 -9.50
C VAL A 76 9.15 -10.84 -8.87
N PRO A 77 9.79 -9.89 -8.16
CA PRO A 77 9.08 -8.75 -7.60
C PRO A 77 8.62 -7.78 -8.68
N TRP A 78 7.50 -7.10 -8.42
CA TRP A 78 7.01 -5.98 -9.21
C TRP A 78 6.51 -4.87 -8.29
N ALA A 79 6.51 -3.64 -8.79
CA ALA A 79 5.94 -2.48 -8.11
C ALA A 79 5.38 -1.52 -9.15
N ASN A 80 4.32 -0.81 -8.76
CA ASN A 80 3.71 0.26 -9.54
C ASN A 80 3.75 1.56 -8.74
N PRO A 81 4.63 2.50 -9.06
CA PRO A 81 4.75 3.76 -8.33
C PRO A 81 3.51 4.66 -8.48
N ASP A 82 2.72 4.49 -9.54
CA ASP A 82 1.55 5.35 -9.80
C ASP A 82 0.39 5.02 -8.85
N THR A 83 0.29 3.76 -8.41
CA THR A 83 -0.76 3.30 -7.49
C THR A 83 -0.23 3.01 -6.08
N GLY A 84 1.10 2.89 -5.92
CA GLY A 84 1.74 2.40 -4.72
C GLY A 84 1.57 0.89 -4.49
N SER A 85 0.99 0.17 -5.45
CA SER A 85 0.84 -1.28 -5.37
C SER A 85 2.16 -1.99 -5.67
N GLN A 86 2.35 -3.14 -5.04
CA GLN A 86 3.52 -4.00 -5.24
C GLN A 86 3.13 -5.47 -5.08
N GLY A 87 4.04 -6.36 -5.41
CA GLY A 87 3.81 -7.78 -5.20
C GLY A 87 4.91 -8.66 -5.77
N THR A 88 4.62 -9.95 -5.84
CA THR A 88 5.58 -10.95 -6.30
C THR A 88 4.89 -11.93 -7.24
N ILE A 89 5.47 -12.11 -8.41
CA ILE A 89 5.08 -13.13 -9.38
C ILE A 89 5.75 -14.43 -8.94
N THR A 90 4.96 -15.41 -8.56
CA THR A 90 5.44 -16.68 -7.99
C THR A 90 5.55 -17.79 -9.01
N THR A 91 4.68 -17.76 -10.03
CA THR A 91 4.62 -18.77 -11.09
C THR A 91 4.55 -18.08 -12.43
N ILE A 92 5.32 -18.55 -13.39
CA ILE A 92 5.18 -18.15 -14.79
C ILE A 92 5.35 -19.41 -15.65
N ALA A 93 4.44 -19.62 -16.59
CA ALA A 93 4.50 -20.67 -17.60
C ALA A 93 4.41 -20.06 -18.99
N GLU A 94 5.34 -20.42 -19.87
CA GLU A 94 5.32 -20.00 -21.27
C GLU A 94 4.75 -21.11 -22.15
N ASN A 95 3.80 -20.76 -23.00
CA ASN A 95 3.17 -21.69 -23.94
C ASN A 95 2.81 -21.00 -25.26
N ASN A 96 2.54 -21.81 -26.27
CA ASN A 96 2.02 -21.33 -27.57
C ASN A 96 0.54 -21.64 -27.67
N LYS A 97 -0.29 -20.60 -27.76
CA LYS A 97 -1.75 -20.69 -27.99
C LYS A 97 -2.09 -20.03 -29.33
N ASN A 98 -2.71 -20.76 -30.23
CA ASN A 98 -3.14 -20.22 -31.53
C ASN A 98 -2.04 -19.46 -32.30
N ASN A 99 -0.82 -20.00 -32.35
CA ASN A 99 0.36 -19.37 -32.95
C ASN A 99 0.78 -18.05 -32.25
N GLN A 100 0.37 -17.84 -31.01
CA GLN A 100 0.83 -16.73 -30.19
C GLN A 100 1.62 -17.25 -29.00
N LEU A 101 2.75 -16.61 -28.70
CA LEU A 101 3.50 -16.86 -27.49
C LEU A 101 2.73 -16.21 -26.32
N CYS A 102 2.34 -17.02 -25.35
CA CYS A 102 1.61 -16.58 -24.16
C CYS A 102 2.38 -16.96 -22.90
N ARG A 103 2.21 -16.15 -21.86
CA ARG A 103 2.74 -16.39 -20.52
C ARG A 103 1.61 -16.31 -19.52
N GLU A 104 1.32 -17.43 -18.87
CA GLU A 104 0.44 -17.51 -17.72
C GLU A 104 1.25 -17.25 -16.46
N PHE A 105 0.67 -16.52 -15.52
CA PHE A 105 1.37 -16.18 -14.26
C PHE A 105 0.43 -16.11 -13.07
N GLU A 106 0.99 -16.31 -11.87
CA GLU A 106 0.35 -16.00 -10.60
C GLU A 106 1.17 -14.95 -9.87
N THR A 107 0.47 -13.99 -9.26
CA THR A 107 1.09 -12.88 -8.54
C THR A 107 0.30 -12.48 -7.32
N SER A 108 0.99 -12.08 -6.24
CA SER A 108 0.37 -11.28 -5.19
C SER A 108 0.23 -9.84 -5.66
N ARG A 109 -0.79 -9.15 -5.15
CA ARG A 109 -0.96 -7.71 -5.21
C ARG A 109 -1.19 -7.21 -3.79
N GLU A 110 -0.32 -6.35 -3.32
CA GLU A 110 -0.39 -5.65 -2.06
C GLU A 110 -0.66 -4.18 -2.37
N ALA A 111 -1.78 -3.66 -1.88
CA ALA A 111 -2.21 -2.29 -2.07
C ALA A 111 -2.90 -1.76 -0.81
N PHE A 112 -3.36 -0.53 -0.82
CA PHE A 112 -4.06 0.08 0.32
C PHE A 112 -5.34 -0.68 0.75
N ASP A 113 -5.94 -1.45 -0.16
CA ASP A 113 -7.13 -2.28 0.05
C ASP A 113 -6.82 -3.69 0.58
N GLY A 114 -5.52 -4.00 0.76
CA GLY A 114 -5.06 -5.28 1.29
C GLY A 114 -4.21 -6.10 0.33
N VAL A 115 -4.16 -7.41 0.59
CA VAL A 115 -3.39 -8.36 -0.21
C VAL A 115 -4.35 -9.31 -0.92
N SER A 116 -4.15 -9.48 -2.21
CA SER A 116 -4.93 -10.40 -3.06
C SER A 116 -3.99 -11.17 -3.97
N ILE A 117 -4.42 -12.38 -4.35
CA ILE A 117 -3.68 -13.21 -5.31
C ILE A 117 -4.45 -13.20 -6.63
N TYR A 118 -3.71 -13.02 -7.70
CA TYR A 118 -4.25 -12.96 -9.06
C TYR A 118 -3.59 -14.01 -9.94
N ARG A 119 -4.38 -14.53 -10.87
CA ARG A 119 -3.91 -15.30 -12.02
C ARG A 119 -4.15 -14.49 -13.27
N GLY A 120 -3.14 -14.41 -14.14
CA GLY A 120 -3.22 -13.68 -15.38
C GLY A 120 -2.54 -14.39 -16.55
N GLU A 121 -2.85 -13.91 -17.73
CA GLU A 121 -2.21 -14.34 -18.97
C GLU A 121 -1.87 -13.09 -19.80
N THR A 122 -0.70 -13.10 -20.40
CA THR A 122 -0.30 -12.09 -21.38
C THR A 122 0.22 -12.78 -22.62
N CYS A 123 -0.21 -12.33 -23.80
CA CYS A 123 0.17 -12.91 -25.10
C CYS A 123 0.84 -11.87 -25.99
N MET A 124 1.85 -12.32 -26.73
CA MET A 124 2.55 -11.50 -27.71
C MET A 124 1.73 -11.40 -29.00
N GLN A 125 1.33 -10.18 -29.34
CA GLN A 125 0.59 -9.87 -30.56
C GLN A 125 1.50 -9.85 -31.79
N ARG A 126 0.89 -9.90 -32.98
CA ARG A 126 1.63 -9.65 -34.23
C ARG A 126 2.25 -8.26 -34.16
N GLY A 127 3.56 -8.18 -34.29
CA GLY A 127 4.33 -6.94 -34.09
C GLY A 127 5.11 -6.87 -32.78
N GLY A 128 5.06 -7.93 -31.95
CA GLY A 128 5.92 -8.09 -30.76
C GLY A 128 5.41 -7.40 -29.50
N GLN A 129 4.24 -6.78 -29.53
CA GLN A 129 3.64 -6.15 -28.34
C GLN A 129 2.93 -7.18 -27.47
N TRP A 130 3.13 -7.09 -26.15
CA TRP A 130 2.44 -7.93 -25.17
C TRP A 130 1.14 -7.29 -24.72
N THR A 131 0.08 -8.08 -24.63
CA THR A 131 -1.25 -7.66 -24.17
C THR A 131 -1.75 -8.62 -23.12
N VAL A 132 -2.33 -8.09 -22.04
CA VAL A 132 -3.02 -8.91 -21.03
C VAL A 132 -4.30 -9.45 -21.65
N THR A 133 -4.46 -10.77 -21.63
CA THR A 133 -5.65 -11.47 -22.17
C THR A 133 -6.58 -11.94 -21.06
N SER A 134 -6.05 -12.13 -19.84
CA SER A 134 -6.85 -12.41 -18.64
C SER A 134 -6.13 -11.89 -17.39
N PHE A 135 -6.91 -11.47 -16.40
CA PHE A 135 -6.40 -11.10 -15.07
C PHE A 135 -7.57 -11.16 -14.08
N ALA A 136 -7.54 -12.10 -13.16
CA ALA A 136 -8.61 -12.34 -12.22
C ALA A 136 -8.09 -12.77 -10.84
N PRO A 137 -8.76 -12.39 -9.75
CA PRO A 137 -8.44 -12.90 -8.42
C PRO A 137 -8.73 -14.40 -8.32
N ILE A 138 -7.98 -15.10 -7.46
CA ILE A 138 -8.15 -16.53 -7.15
C ILE A 138 -8.25 -16.76 -5.65
#